data_c6cc9ce997ab99bc094e7f287a9f3f73
#
_entry.id   c6cc9ce997ab99bc094e7f287a9f3f73
#
_cell.length_a   1.000
_cell.length_b   1.000
_cell.length_c   1.000
_cell.angle_alpha   90.00
_cell.angle_beta   90.00
_cell.angle_gamma   90.00
#
_symmetry.space_group_name_H-M   'P 1'
#
loop_
_entity.id
_entity.type
_entity.pdbx_description
1 polymer ?
#
loop_
_entity_poly.entity_id
_entity_poly.type
_entity_poly.pdbx_seq_one_letter_code
_entity_poly.pdbx_strand_id
1 'polypeptide(L)'
;MMTIKQLNVTVGEITKGYINNEEEGVRGFDGLLDIRPKYQREFIYNDKEQQAVIETVMKGYPLNVMYWVKRSEDAECPYEVMDGQQRTLSLCQYVAGRFSVDEKNYFNQPADIQKRILDYQLTVYVCEGEESEKLEWFKTINIAGKPLNDQEIHNAVYAGPFVSDAKRHFSKSACGAYRLGKDLVNGTPIRQDFLKRALEWMAAHETRSGKPQTLVGYMSQHQHDPNANNLWTYFQNVLNWATTNFNMKKFKKIMKGLDWAYLYDTYHDQTLDIAALNEEISRLMRDSEIQKPLGIIPYVLTRDEHYLDLRAFPDDIKLAVWEKQHHVCAICHKEFAFEEMEGDHVTPWRKRGRTIESNCQMLCRECNRRKGSR
;
A
#
# COMPACT_ATOMS: atom_id res chain seq x y z
N MET A 1 -30.01 14.08 -10.02
CA MET A 1 -29.69 12.95 -10.95
C MET A 1 -28.62 13.42 -11.91
N MET A 2 -27.50 12.70 -11.97
CA MET A 2 -26.38 13.02 -12.83
C MET A 2 -26.77 12.98 -14.31
N THR A 3 -26.37 14.00 -15.07
CA THR A 3 -26.54 14.05 -16.53
C THR A 3 -25.24 13.71 -17.21
N ILE A 4 -25.32 12.99 -18.33
CA ILE A 4 -24.15 12.59 -19.13
C ILE A 4 -24.36 13.07 -20.56
N LYS A 5 -23.40 13.86 -21.07
CA LYS A 5 -23.41 14.37 -22.44
C LYS A 5 -22.18 13.89 -23.18
N GLN A 6 -22.35 13.41 -24.41
CA GLN A 6 -21.22 13.05 -25.23
C GLN A 6 -20.59 14.32 -25.84
N LEU A 7 -19.27 14.38 -25.80
CA LEU A 7 -18.44 15.41 -26.43
C LEU A 7 -17.42 14.71 -27.33
N ASN A 8 -17.36 15.14 -28.57
CA ASN A 8 -16.35 14.69 -29.53
C ASN A 8 -15.19 15.68 -29.50
N VAL A 9 -14.02 15.20 -29.16
CA VAL A 9 -12.79 16.00 -29.00
C VAL A 9 -11.68 15.29 -29.76
N THR A 10 -10.90 16.04 -30.53
CA THR A 10 -9.73 15.51 -31.22
C THR A 10 -8.51 15.45 -30.30
N VAL A 11 -7.54 14.61 -30.66
CA VAL A 11 -6.23 14.60 -29.98
C VAL A 11 -5.57 15.97 -30.07
N GLY A 12 -5.70 16.66 -31.21
CA GLY A 12 -5.18 18.02 -31.40
C GLY A 12 -5.78 19.03 -30.39
N GLU A 13 -7.08 18.94 -30.14
CA GLU A 13 -7.77 19.83 -29.21
C GLU A 13 -7.35 19.52 -27.76
N ILE A 14 -7.31 18.24 -27.35
CA ILE A 14 -6.98 17.88 -25.98
C ILE A 14 -5.52 18.18 -25.61
N THR A 15 -4.61 18.11 -26.59
CA THR A 15 -3.18 18.39 -26.42
C THR A 15 -2.82 19.87 -26.51
N LYS A 16 -3.75 20.71 -27.00
CA LYS A 16 -3.54 22.15 -27.09
C LYS A 16 -3.37 22.74 -25.69
N GLY A 17 -2.34 23.59 -25.53
CA GLY A 17 -2.02 24.20 -24.24
C GLY A 17 -1.58 23.21 -23.16
N TYR A 18 -1.07 22.02 -23.53
CA TYR A 18 -0.64 21.01 -22.57
C TYR A 18 0.53 21.49 -21.71
N ILE A 19 0.32 21.46 -20.41
CA ILE A 19 1.32 21.72 -19.38
C ILE A 19 1.37 20.56 -18.39
N ASN A 20 2.55 20.31 -17.84
CA ASN A 20 2.76 19.32 -16.78
C ASN A 20 3.90 19.81 -15.88
N ASN A 21 3.54 20.55 -14.84
CA ASN A 21 4.46 21.08 -13.84
C ASN A 21 3.85 20.99 -12.43
N GLU A 22 4.64 21.32 -11.40
CA GLU A 22 4.19 21.23 -10.02
C GLU A 22 3.29 22.40 -9.58
N GLU A 23 3.44 23.57 -10.20
CA GLU A 23 2.72 24.79 -9.82
C GLU A 23 1.31 24.82 -10.42
N GLU A 24 1.22 24.60 -11.72
CA GLU A 24 -0.04 24.69 -12.48
C GLU A 24 -0.75 23.33 -12.63
N GLY A 25 -0.10 22.23 -12.20
CA GLY A 25 -0.63 20.87 -12.31
C GLY A 25 -0.47 20.29 -13.73
N VAL A 26 -1.43 19.47 -14.16
CA VAL A 26 -1.43 18.86 -15.49
C VAL A 26 -2.69 19.24 -16.22
N ARG A 27 -2.55 20.11 -17.18
CA ARG A 27 -3.67 20.69 -17.92
C ARG A 27 -3.55 20.45 -19.43
N GLY A 28 -4.65 20.44 -20.11
CA GLY A 28 -4.79 20.39 -21.55
C GLY A 28 -6.08 21.04 -22.00
N PHE A 29 -6.47 20.82 -23.26
CA PHE A 29 -7.68 21.41 -23.83
C PHE A 29 -7.71 22.93 -23.65
N ASP A 30 -6.57 23.56 -23.99
CA ASP A 30 -6.36 25.02 -23.89
C ASP A 30 -6.52 25.56 -22.45
N GLY A 31 -6.13 24.77 -21.44
CA GLY A 31 -6.25 25.08 -20.02
C GLY A 31 -7.61 24.75 -19.39
N LEU A 32 -8.59 24.31 -20.19
CA LEU A 32 -9.94 24.02 -19.72
C LEU A 32 -10.08 22.67 -19.01
N LEU A 33 -9.11 21.76 -19.19
CA LEU A 33 -9.15 20.41 -18.65
C LEU A 33 -8.03 20.19 -17.65
N ASP A 34 -8.39 19.87 -16.40
CA ASP A 34 -7.49 19.28 -15.40
C ASP A 34 -7.35 17.79 -15.70
N ILE A 35 -6.20 17.39 -16.28
CA ILE A 35 -5.95 16.01 -16.68
C ILE A 35 -5.61 15.14 -15.48
N ARG A 36 -5.00 15.72 -14.43
CA ARG A 36 -4.61 15.02 -13.21
C ARG A 36 -5.08 15.77 -11.98
N PRO A 37 -6.36 15.67 -11.63
CA PRO A 37 -6.88 16.23 -10.39
C PRO A 37 -6.08 15.76 -9.18
N LYS A 38 -5.98 16.60 -8.15
CA LYS A 38 -5.11 16.37 -6.98
C LYS A 38 -5.38 15.05 -6.24
N TYR A 39 -6.58 14.51 -6.32
CA TYR A 39 -6.95 13.24 -5.70
C TYR A 39 -6.57 12.01 -6.54
N GLN A 40 -6.32 12.15 -7.85
CA GLN A 40 -5.94 11.03 -8.69
C GLN A 40 -4.47 10.64 -8.51
N ARG A 41 -4.15 9.42 -8.94
CA ARG A 41 -2.80 8.86 -8.87
C ARG A 41 -1.84 9.51 -9.87
N GLU A 42 -0.55 9.35 -9.64
CA GLU A 42 0.48 9.69 -10.60
C GLU A 42 0.40 8.83 -11.88
N PHE A 43 1.12 9.24 -12.91
CA PHE A 43 1.22 8.47 -14.15
C PHE A 43 1.90 7.12 -13.90
N ILE A 44 1.23 6.02 -14.28
CA ILE A 44 1.67 4.65 -13.97
C ILE A 44 1.82 3.74 -15.19
N TYR A 45 1.46 4.20 -16.40
CA TYR A 45 1.71 3.42 -17.59
C TYR A 45 3.21 3.26 -17.82
N ASN A 46 3.64 2.04 -18.10
CA ASN A 46 5.00 1.78 -18.57
C ASN A 46 5.10 2.10 -20.08
N ASP A 47 6.34 2.06 -20.60
CA ASP A 47 6.62 2.43 -21.99
C ASP A 47 5.76 1.64 -22.99
N LYS A 48 5.54 0.36 -22.76
CA LYS A 48 4.71 -0.49 -23.63
C LYS A 48 3.23 -0.10 -23.59
N GLU A 49 2.71 0.24 -22.42
CA GLU A 49 1.33 0.71 -22.28
C GLU A 49 1.14 2.07 -22.94
N GLN A 50 2.11 2.98 -22.83
CA GLN A 50 2.09 4.27 -23.56
C GLN A 50 2.14 4.08 -25.06
N GLN A 51 3.08 3.27 -25.56
CA GLN A 51 3.22 2.95 -26.98
C GLN A 51 1.94 2.37 -27.54
N ALA A 52 1.30 1.42 -26.85
CA ALA A 52 0.04 0.81 -27.29
C ALA A 52 -1.10 1.83 -27.48
N VAL A 53 -1.18 2.88 -26.67
CA VAL A 53 -2.14 3.97 -26.86
C VAL A 53 -1.89 4.69 -28.19
N ILE A 54 -0.64 5.05 -28.46
CA ILE A 54 -0.27 5.80 -29.69
C ILE A 54 -0.45 4.93 -30.94
N GLU A 55 -0.02 3.68 -30.89
CA GLU A 55 -0.22 2.73 -31.99
C GLU A 55 -1.70 2.54 -32.32
N THR A 56 -2.57 2.47 -31.31
CA THR A 56 -4.02 2.37 -31.48
C THR A 56 -4.55 3.58 -32.28
N VAL A 57 -4.11 4.78 -31.91
CA VAL A 57 -4.47 6.03 -32.61
C VAL A 57 -3.92 6.03 -34.02
N MET A 58 -2.66 5.69 -34.24
CA MET A 58 -2.03 5.62 -35.58
C MET A 58 -2.75 4.64 -36.52
N LYS A 59 -3.23 3.51 -35.98
CA LYS A 59 -4.00 2.50 -36.73
C LYS A 59 -5.47 2.89 -36.95
N GLY A 60 -5.93 3.97 -36.29
CA GLY A 60 -7.34 4.41 -36.37
C GLY A 60 -8.30 3.46 -35.65
N TYR A 61 -7.77 2.64 -34.72
CA TYR A 61 -8.59 1.75 -33.91
C TYR A 61 -9.26 2.51 -32.75
N PRO A 62 -10.45 2.08 -32.27
CA PRO A 62 -11.14 2.79 -31.23
C PRO A 62 -10.38 2.69 -29.88
N LEU A 63 -10.12 3.83 -29.26
CA LEU A 63 -9.75 3.89 -27.86
C LEU A 63 -11.00 3.78 -26.99
N ASN A 64 -10.84 3.20 -25.79
CA ASN A 64 -11.92 3.20 -24.80
C ASN A 64 -12.37 4.64 -24.49
N VAL A 65 -13.66 4.80 -24.21
CA VAL A 65 -14.28 6.07 -23.85
C VAL A 65 -13.59 6.72 -22.65
N MET A 66 -13.61 8.04 -22.61
CA MET A 66 -13.10 8.84 -21.50
C MET A 66 -14.25 9.50 -20.77
N TYR A 67 -14.13 9.68 -19.47
CA TYR A 67 -15.12 10.36 -18.65
C TYR A 67 -14.53 11.60 -18.03
N TRP A 68 -15.17 12.73 -18.27
CA TRP A 68 -14.86 14.01 -17.66
C TRP A 68 -15.98 14.42 -16.73
N VAL A 69 -15.63 15.21 -15.72
CA VAL A 69 -16.60 15.87 -14.83
C VAL A 69 -16.61 17.35 -15.13
N LYS A 70 -17.78 17.92 -15.24
CA LYS A 70 -17.95 19.36 -15.21
C LYS A 70 -17.88 19.87 -13.79
N ARG A 71 -16.99 20.82 -13.54
CA ARG A 71 -16.81 21.50 -12.25
C ARG A 71 -17.77 22.69 -12.12
N SER A 72 -17.79 23.35 -10.95
CA SER A 72 -18.49 24.60 -10.74
C SER A 72 -17.99 25.68 -11.68
N GLU A 73 -18.83 26.67 -11.98
CA GLU A 73 -18.49 27.79 -12.89
C GLU A 73 -17.30 28.62 -12.41
N ASP A 74 -17.05 28.66 -11.09
CA ASP A 74 -15.92 29.38 -10.50
C ASP A 74 -14.60 28.59 -10.52
N ALA A 75 -14.59 27.35 -11.03
CA ALA A 75 -13.39 26.54 -11.07
C ALA A 75 -12.43 27.02 -12.18
N GLU A 76 -11.14 27.09 -11.86
CA GLU A 76 -10.08 27.48 -12.80
C GLU A 76 -10.07 26.61 -14.08
N CYS A 77 -10.35 25.29 -13.94
CA CYS A 77 -10.55 24.37 -15.03
C CYS A 77 -12.00 23.90 -15.01
N PRO A 78 -12.82 24.21 -16.04
CA PRO A 78 -14.23 23.79 -16.10
C PRO A 78 -14.43 22.28 -16.14
N TYR A 79 -13.42 21.54 -16.57
CA TYR A 79 -13.46 20.08 -16.68
C TYR A 79 -12.32 19.43 -15.91
N GLU A 80 -12.58 18.23 -15.41
CA GLU A 80 -11.54 17.35 -14.88
C GLU A 80 -11.71 15.93 -15.43
N VAL A 81 -10.59 15.21 -15.62
CA VAL A 81 -10.64 13.83 -16.06
C VAL A 81 -11.06 12.94 -14.88
N MET A 82 -12.17 12.21 -15.03
CA MET A 82 -12.62 11.21 -14.09
C MET A 82 -12.03 9.83 -14.43
N ASP A 83 -12.15 9.38 -15.67
CA ASP A 83 -11.45 8.20 -16.21
C ASP A 83 -10.83 8.50 -17.58
N GLY A 84 -9.75 7.78 -17.90
CA GLY A 84 -8.96 8.01 -19.11
C GLY A 84 -7.70 8.83 -18.89
N GLN A 85 -7.35 9.19 -17.63
CA GLN A 85 -6.16 9.97 -17.30
C GLN A 85 -4.88 9.45 -17.97
N GLN A 86 -4.61 8.14 -17.87
CA GLN A 86 -3.37 7.55 -18.38
C GLN A 86 -3.30 7.64 -19.91
N ARG A 87 -4.44 7.43 -20.59
CA ARG A 87 -4.55 7.56 -22.04
C ARG A 87 -4.37 9.02 -22.50
N THR A 88 -5.05 9.94 -21.83
CA THR A 88 -4.91 11.38 -22.07
C THR A 88 -3.47 11.85 -21.91
N LEU A 89 -2.81 11.45 -20.81
CA LEU A 89 -1.41 11.79 -20.56
C LEU A 89 -0.48 11.21 -21.63
N SER A 90 -0.69 9.96 -22.05
CA SER A 90 0.11 9.34 -23.10
C SER A 90 0.01 10.12 -24.43
N LEU A 91 -1.20 10.54 -24.81
CA LEU A 91 -1.42 11.37 -26.00
C LEU A 91 -0.72 12.73 -25.88
N CYS A 92 -0.92 13.42 -24.78
CA CYS A 92 -0.30 14.74 -24.54
C CYS A 92 1.23 14.66 -24.51
N GLN A 93 1.79 13.66 -23.83
CA GLN A 93 3.23 13.48 -23.74
C GLN A 93 3.86 13.11 -25.08
N TYR A 94 3.18 12.29 -25.88
CA TYR A 94 3.67 11.94 -27.22
C TYR A 94 3.68 13.14 -28.15
N VAL A 95 2.58 13.88 -28.25
CA VAL A 95 2.49 15.10 -29.07
C VAL A 95 3.49 16.16 -28.60
N ALA A 96 3.79 16.23 -27.29
CA ALA A 96 4.86 17.08 -26.74
C ALA A 96 6.28 16.52 -26.95
N GLY A 97 6.45 15.38 -27.64
CA GLY A 97 7.76 14.78 -27.97
C GLY A 97 8.50 14.17 -26.77
N ARG A 98 7.79 13.79 -25.71
CA ARG A 98 8.39 13.29 -24.47
C ARG A 98 8.83 11.83 -24.53
N PHE A 99 8.32 11.04 -25.48
CA PHE A 99 8.74 9.67 -25.73
C PHE A 99 8.59 9.31 -27.21
N SER A 100 9.10 8.13 -27.60
CA SER A 100 9.09 7.63 -28.98
C SER A 100 8.27 6.34 -29.10
N VAL A 101 7.69 6.14 -30.28
CA VAL A 101 7.07 4.88 -30.71
C VAL A 101 7.82 4.44 -31.96
N ASP A 102 8.28 3.18 -32.01
CA ASP A 102 9.13 2.66 -33.10
C ASP A 102 10.31 3.59 -33.41
N GLU A 103 11.01 4.02 -32.37
CA GLU A 103 12.17 4.93 -32.41
C GLU A 103 11.89 6.35 -32.95
N LYS A 104 10.61 6.69 -33.24
CA LYS A 104 10.17 8.00 -33.72
C LYS A 104 9.35 8.74 -32.68
N ASN A 105 9.76 9.94 -32.35
CA ASN A 105 8.89 10.86 -31.61
C ASN A 105 7.88 11.52 -32.57
N TYR A 106 6.89 12.23 -32.03
CA TYR A 106 5.83 12.87 -32.82
C TYR A 106 6.40 13.77 -33.93
N PHE A 107 7.41 14.58 -33.64
CA PHE A 107 7.97 15.55 -34.59
C PHE A 107 8.75 14.88 -35.75
N ASN A 108 9.20 13.66 -35.56
CA ASN A 108 9.91 12.85 -36.57
C ASN A 108 8.98 11.93 -37.36
N GLN A 109 7.67 11.98 -37.12
CA GLN A 109 6.69 11.26 -37.90
C GLN A 109 6.43 12.00 -39.26
N PRO A 110 6.08 11.28 -40.33
CA PRO A 110 5.60 11.89 -41.55
C PRO A 110 4.37 12.81 -41.31
N ALA A 111 4.26 13.89 -42.07
CA ALA A 111 3.23 14.89 -41.85
C ALA A 111 1.79 14.35 -41.91
N ASP A 112 1.53 13.35 -42.78
CA ASP A 112 0.25 12.66 -42.86
C ASP A 112 -0.07 11.85 -41.58
N ILE A 113 0.95 11.24 -40.94
CA ILE A 113 0.81 10.54 -39.69
C ILE A 113 0.59 11.52 -38.53
N GLN A 114 1.37 12.63 -38.49
CA GLN A 114 1.15 13.69 -37.50
C GLN A 114 -0.29 14.21 -37.58
N LYS A 115 -0.77 14.50 -38.79
CA LYS A 115 -2.14 14.97 -39.00
C LYS A 115 -3.17 13.93 -38.58
N ARG A 116 -2.99 12.65 -38.93
CA ARG A 116 -3.88 11.56 -38.54
C ARG A 116 -3.98 11.44 -36.99
N ILE A 117 -2.86 11.63 -36.27
CA ILE A 117 -2.84 11.59 -34.81
C ILE A 117 -3.65 12.78 -34.26
N LEU A 118 -3.43 14.00 -34.77
CA LEU A 118 -4.15 15.17 -34.25
C LEU A 118 -5.64 15.15 -34.58
N ASP A 119 -6.01 14.64 -35.74
CA ASP A 119 -7.41 14.55 -36.18
C ASP A 119 -8.17 13.38 -35.57
N TYR A 120 -7.48 12.48 -34.85
CA TYR A 120 -8.13 11.32 -34.24
C TYR A 120 -9.17 11.75 -33.21
N GLN A 121 -10.40 11.22 -33.39
CA GLN A 121 -11.57 11.55 -32.56
C GLN A 121 -11.59 10.70 -31.28
N LEU A 122 -11.64 11.38 -30.16
CA LEU A 122 -11.83 10.79 -28.85
C LEU A 122 -13.31 10.82 -28.46
N THR A 123 -13.84 9.73 -27.94
CA THR A 123 -15.18 9.71 -27.37
C THR A 123 -15.09 10.07 -25.91
N VAL A 124 -15.64 11.21 -25.53
CA VAL A 124 -15.64 11.73 -24.16
C VAL A 124 -17.10 11.84 -23.68
N TYR A 125 -17.36 11.37 -22.49
CA TYR A 125 -18.60 11.63 -21.76
C TYR A 125 -18.37 12.64 -20.66
N VAL A 126 -19.07 13.77 -20.70
CA VAL A 126 -19.04 14.80 -19.67
C VAL A 126 -20.18 14.55 -18.70
N CYS A 127 -19.82 14.31 -17.44
CA CYS A 127 -20.75 14.06 -16.33
C CYS A 127 -20.97 15.34 -15.52
N GLU A 128 -22.23 15.69 -15.27
CA GLU A 128 -22.64 16.85 -14.48
C GLU A 128 -23.69 16.40 -13.46
N GLY A 129 -23.51 16.70 -12.17
CA GLY A 129 -24.39 16.28 -11.07
C GLY A 129 -23.78 16.61 -9.73
N GLU A 130 -24.43 16.13 -8.66
CA GLU A 130 -23.94 16.29 -7.29
C GLU A 130 -22.66 15.48 -7.05
N GLU A 131 -21.82 15.96 -6.12
CA GLU A 131 -20.53 15.30 -5.80
C GLU A 131 -20.69 13.84 -5.37
N SER A 132 -21.74 13.53 -4.59
CA SER A 132 -22.03 12.16 -4.17
C SER A 132 -22.35 11.23 -5.34
N GLU A 133 -23.11 11.70 -6.34
CA GLU A 133 -23.48 10.95 -7.54
C GLU A 133 -22.23 10.71 -8.43
N LYS A 134 -21.39 11.73 -8.57
CA LYS A 134 -20.13 11.62 -9.32
C LYS A 134 -19.18 10.61 -8.67
N LEU A 135 -19.05 10.61 -7.34
CA LEU A 135 -18.22 9.68 -6.59
C LEU A 135 -18.72 8.24 -6.68
N GLU A 136 -20.03 8.02 -6.60
CA GLU A 136 -20.62 6.70 -6.77
C GLU A 136 -20.36 6.16 -8.18
N TRP A 137 -20.56 6.99 -9.19
CA TRP A 137 -20.27 6.66 -10.58
C TRP A 137 -18.78 6.37 -10.79
N PHE A 138 -17.90 7.18 -10.22
CA PHE A 138 -16.45 6.98 -10.29
C PHE A 138 -16.01 5.60 -9.79
N LYS A 139 -16.60 5.12 -8.69
CA LYS A 139 -16.36 3.76 -8.20
C LYS A 139 -16.77 2.71 -9.25
N THR A 140 -17.89 2.93 -9.92
CA THR A 140 -18.45 1.98 -10.89
C THR A 140 -17.62 1.89 -12.17
N ILE A 141 -17.20 3.02 -12.77
CA ILE A 141 -16.48 3.02 -14.05
C ILE A 141 -15.05 2.47 -13.95
N ASN A 142 -14.42 2.54 -12.77
CA ASN A 142 -13.08 2.03 -12.57
C ASN A 142 -12.98 0.49 -12.53
N ILE A 143 -14.10 -0.22 -12.64
CA ILE A 143 -14.12 -1.70 -12.70
C ILE A 143 -13.54 -2.24 -14.02
N ALA A 144 -13.61 -1.49 -15.09
CA ALA A 144 -13.29 -1.95 -16.48
C ALA A 144 -11.84 -1.68 -16.94
N GLY A 145 -10.98 -1.06 -16.13
CA GLY A 145 -9.61 -0.68 -16.51
C GLY A 145 -8.54 -1.24 -15.55
N LYS A 146 -7.46 -0.49 -15.35
CA LYS A 146 -6.50 -0.74 -14.26
C LYS A 146 -7.14 -0.24 -12.96
N PRO A 147 -7.76 -1.12 -12.15
CA PRO A 147 -8.65 -0.68 -11.08
C PRO A 147 -7.91 0.19 -10.08
N LEU A 148 -8.62 1.19 -9.57
CA LEU A 148 -8.17 1.93 -8.40
C LEU A 148 -8.18 1.01 -7.19
N ASN A 149 -7.17 1.15 -6.34
CA ASN A 149 -7.22 0.51 -5.03
C ASN A 149 -8.06 1.33 -4.04
N ASP A 150 -8.39 0.73 -2.89
CA ASP A 150 -9.23 1.39 -1.87
C ASP A 150 -8.72 2.76 -1.46
N GLN A 151 -7.37 2.92 -1.31
CA GLN A 151 -6.80 4.20 -0.91
C GLN A 151 -6.92 5.27 -2.01
N GLU A 152 -6.80 4.88 -3.28
CA GLU A 152 -7.03 5.81 -4.40
C GLU A 152 -8.49 6.28 -4.43
N ILE A 153 -9.43 5.40 -4.10
CA ILE A 153 -10.86 5.74 -3.96
C ILE A 153 -11.07 6.66 -2.74
N HIS A 154 -10.48 6.34 -1.58
CA HIS A 154 -10.58 7.18 -0.39
C HIS A 154 -10.01 8.58 -0.64
N ASN A 155 -8.91 8.70 -1.39
CA ASN A 155 -8.34 9.99 -1.75
C ASN A 155 -9.31 10.85 -2.60
N ALA A 156 -10.15 10.24 -3.42
CA ALA A 156 -11.18 10.93 -4.19
C ALA A 156 -12.37 11.32 -3.30
N VAL A 157 -12.85 10.41 -2.45
CA VAL A 157 -13.99 10.64 -1.54
C VAL A 157 -13.68 11.76 -0.54
N TYR A 158 -12.48 11.77 0.02
CA TYR A 158 -12.04 12.75 1.03
C TYR A 158 -11.09 13.79 0.44
N ALA A 159 -11.27 14.13 -0.84
CA ALA A 159 -10.47 15.17 -1.48
C ALA A 159 -10.55 16.50 -0.70
N GLY A 160 -9.39 17.11 -0.47
CA GLY A 160 -9.28 18.34 0.32
C GLY A 160 -7.82 18.75 0.51
N PRO A 161 -7.59 19.87 1.28
CA PRO A 161 -6.24 20.35 1.54
C PRO A 161 -5.36 19.31 2.22
N PHE A 162 -5.91 18.56 3.19
CA PHE A 162 -5.23 17.47 3.89
C PHE A 162 -4.69 16.41 2.92
N VAL A 163 -5.55 15.82 2.08
CA VAL A 163 -5.15 14.77 1.13
C VAL A 163 -4.16 15.33 0.12
N SER A 164 -4.36 16.58 -0.34
CA SER A 164 -3.47 17.24 -1.29
C SER A 164 -2.05 17.40 -0.74
N ASP A 165 -1.94 17.78 0.53
CA ASP A 165 -0.65 17.91 1.21
C ASP A 165 -0.05 16.54 1.55
N ALA A 166 -0.84 15.60 2.08
CA ALA A 166 -0.39 14.24 2.35
C ALA A 166 0.24 13.58 1.11
N LYS A 167 -0.34 13.76 -0.07
CA LYS A 167 0.21 13.21 -1.32
C LYS A 167 1.59 13.75 -1.68
N ARG A 168 1.94 14.98 -1.30
CA ARG A 168 3.31 15.51 -1.49
C ARG A 168 4.34 14.68 -0.72
N HIS A 169 4.00 14.25 0.49
CA HIS A 169 4.87 13.50 1.38
C HIS A 169 4.93 12.01 1.03
N PHE A 170 3.81 11.41 0.57
CA PHE A 170 3.62 9.96 0.55
C PHE A 170 3.43 9.34 -0.85
N SER A 171 3.05 10.11 -1.89
CA SER A 171 2.47 9.55 -3.11
C SER A 171 3.29 9.76 -4.39
N LYS A 172 4.46 10.39 -4.32
CA LYS A 172 5.36 10.57 -5.48
C LYS A 172 6.50 9.55 -5.46
N SER A 173 7.03 9.17 -6.62
CA SER A 173 8.09 8.14 -6.76
C SER A 173 9.31 8.35 -5.86
N ALA A 174 9.74 9.59 -5.65
CA ALA A 174 10.90 9.94 -4.82
C ALA A 174 10.51 10.80 -3.61
N CYS A 175 9.28 10.64 -3.10
CA CYS A 175 8.79 11.42 -1.96
C CYS A 175 9.58 11.17 -0.67
N GLY A 176 9.39 12.05 0.31
CA GLY A 176 10.05 11.95 1.61
C GLY A 176 9.77 10.61 2.31
N ALA A 177 8.51 10.14 2.27
CA ALA A 177 8.13 8.86 2.87
C ALA A 177 8.86 7.67 2.24
N TYR A 178 9.02 7.66 0.92
CA TYR A 178 9.76 6.59 0.24
C TYR A 178 11.24 6.61 0.60
N ARG A 179 11.86 7.79 0.63
CA ARG A 179 13.29 7.90 1.00
C ARG A 179 13.57 7.38 2.41
N LEU A 180 12.67 7.66 3.36
CA LEU A 180 12.80 7.19 4.74
C LEU A 180 12.41 5.71 4.89
N GLY A 181 11.32 5.29 4.23
CA GLY A 181 10.62 4.05 4.54
C GLY A 181 10.78 2.91 3.55
N LYS A 182 11.48 3.04 2.42
CA LYS A 182 11.57 2.01 1.37
C LYS A 182 12.03 0.63 1.85
N ASP A 183 12.81 0.60 2.92
CA ASP A 183 13.36 -0.62 3.52
C ASP A 183 12.55 -1.12 4.73
N LEU A 184 11.56 -0.36 5.18
CA LEU A 184 10.72 -0.64 6.35
C LEU A 184 9.25 -0.87 5.99
N VAL A 185 8.75 -0.19 4.97
CA VAL A 185 7.35 -0.21 4.54
C VAL A 185 7.21 -0.99 3.23
N ASN A 186 6.17 -1.80 3.12
CA ASN A 186 5.83 -2.52 1.89
C ASN A 186 5.08 -1.62 0.90
N GLY A 187 5.16 -1.96 -0.39
CA GLY A 187 4.43 -1.29 -1.45
C GLY A 187 5.18 -0.14 -2.11
N THR A 188 4.45 0.67 -2.88
CA THR A 188 4.98 1.79 -3.66
C THR A 188 4.18 3.08 -3.43
N PRO A 189 4.83 4.26 -3.40
CA PRO A 189 4.13 5.53 -3.22
C PRO A 189 3.08 5.80 -4.31
N ILE A 190 3.39 5.46 -5.56
CA ILE A 190 2.51 5.72 -6.70
C ILE A 190 1.16 5.00 -6.56
N ARG A 191 1.15 3.80 -5.96
CA ARG A 191 -0.07 3.03 -5.64
C ARG A 191 -0.67 3.41 -4.29
N GLN A 192 -0.24 4.52 -3.70
CA GLN A 192 -0.73 5.06 -2.43
C GLN A 192 -0.41 4.17 -1.20
N ASP A 193 0.43 3.13 -1.35
CA ASP A 193 0.69 2.18 -0.27
C ASP A 193 1.33 2.84 0.96
N PHE A 194 2.21 3.83 0.73
CA PHE A 194 2.83 4.60 1.81
C PHE A 194 1.83 5.50 2.53
N LEU A 195 0.94 6.18 1.79
CA LEU A 195 -0.12 6.99 2.37
C LEU A 195 -1.10 6.12 3.17
N LYS A 196 -1.55 5.01 2.59
CA LYS A 196 -2.41 4.04 3.27
C LYS A 196 -1.79 3.59 4.58
N ARG A 197 -0.52 3.18 4.56
CA ARG A 197 0.19 2.72 5.76
C ARG A 197 0.31 3.80 6.83
N ALA A 198 0.64 5.03 6.44
CA ALA A 198 0.70 6.15 7.38
C ALA A 198 -0.65 6.44 8.04
N LEU A 199 -1.73 6.41 7.27
CA LEU A 199 -3.10 6.59 7.77
C LEU A 199 -3.54 5.44 8.69
N GLU A 200 -3.24 4.19 8.33
CA GLU A 200 -3.49 3.02 9.19
C GLU A 200 -2.76 3.15 10.54
N TRP A 201 -1.49 3.53 10.50
CA TRP A 201 -0.69 3.74 11.69
C TRP A 201 -1.22 4.86 12.59
N MET A 202 -1.60 5.99 11.99
CA MET A 202 -2.15 7.11 12.75
C MET A 202 -3.51 6.78 13.36
N ALA A 203 -4.41 6.13 12.62
CA ALA A 203 -5.69 5.69 13.15
C ALA A 203 -5.53 4.70 14.32
N ALA A 204 -4.58 3.77 14.20
CA ALA A 204 -4.25 2.84 15.26
C ALA A 204 -3.62 3.54 16.47
N HIS A 205 -2.77 4.56 16.25
CA HIS A 205 -2.20 5.42 17.31
C HIS A 205 -3.29 6.14 18.11
N GLU A 206 -4.24 6.78 17.42
CA GLU A 206 -5.36 7.45 18.10
C GLU A 206 -6.22 6.46 18.88
N THR A 207 -6.47 5.27 18.32
CA THR A 207 -7.22 4.21 19.02
C THR A 207 -6.50 3.78 20.28
N ARG A 208 -5.19 3.58 20.26
CA ARG A 208 -4.39 3.25 21.46
C ARG A 208 -4.38 4.39 22.48
N SER A 209 -4.50 5.63 22.01
CA SER A 209 -4.62 6.82 22.87
C SER A 209 -6.03 7.04 23.43
N GLY A 210 -6.95 6.08 23.26
CA GLY A 210 -8.32 6.13 23.78
C GLY A 210 -9.35 6.85 22.90
N LYS A 211 -9.00 7.13 21.64
CA LYS A 211 -9.90 7.71 20.63
C LYS A 211 -10.15 6.68 19.52
N PRO A 212 -11.16 5.81 19.61
CA PRO A 212 -11.43 4.81 18.58
C PRO A 212 -11.51 5.42 17.19
N GLN A 213 -10.63 5.00 16.30
CA GLN A 213 -10.48 5.59 14.99
C GLN A 213 -10.25 4.52 13.91
N THR A 214 -10.77 4.78 12.71
CA THR A 214 -10.49 4.02 11.50
C THR A 214 -9.75 4.89 10.49
N LEU A 215 -9.08 4.29 9.50
CA LEU A 215 -8.46 5.04 8.40
C LEU A 215 -9.46 6.00 7.75
N VAL A 216 -10.65 5.49 7.44
CA VAL A 216 -11.73 6.26 6.79
C VAL A 216 -12.24 7.37 7.71
N GLY A 217 -12.45 7.07 9.00
CA GLY A 217 -12.86 8.06 10.00
C GLY A 217 -11.82 9.17 10.16
N TYR A 218 -10.53 8.82 10.20
CA TYR A 218 -9.44 9.79 10.25
C TYR A 218 -9.44 10.72 9.03
N MET A 219 -9.54 10.16 7.82
CA MET A 219 -9.59 10.96 6.59
C MET A 219 -10.80 11.90 6.54
N SER A 220 -11.97 11.42 6.98
CA SER A 220 -13.19 12.22 7.04
C SER A 220 -13.09 13.38 8.04
N GLN A 221 -12.52 13.12 9.21
CA GLN A 221 -12.36 14.12 10.27
C GLN A 221 -11.39 15.23 9.86
N HIS A 222 -10.31 14.87 9.17
CA HIS A 222 -9.22 15.78 8.80
C HIS A 222 -9.32 16.32 7.37
N GLN A 223 -10.37 15.99 6.61
CA GLN A 223 -10.53 16.35 5.19
C GLN A 223 -10.22 17.83 4.90
N HIS A 224 -10.66 18.73 5.78
CA HIS A 224 -10.54 20.18 5.62
C HIS A 224 -9.34 20.81 6.35
N ASP A 225 -8.52 19.99 7.00
CA ASP A 225 -7.30 20.47 7.64
C ASP A 225 -6.37 21.08 6.58
N PRO A 226 -5.68 22.21 6.90
CA PRO A 226 -4.86 22.93 5.92
C PRO A 226 -3.66 22.12 5.42
N ASN A 227 -3.20 21.12 6.16
CA ASN A 227 -2.06 20.28 5.85
C ASN A 227 -2.12 18.92 6.57
N ALA A 228 -1.20 18.03 6.25
CA ALA A 228 -1.04 16.71 6.85
C ALA A 228 0.20 16.62 7.76
N ASN A 229 0.62 17.72 8.37
CA ASN A 229 1.86 17.78 9.16
C ASN A 229 1.87 16.79 10.34
N ASN A 230 0.74 16.60 11.03
CA ASN A 230 0.65 15.65 12.14
C ASN A 230 0.90 14.21 11.66
N LEU A 231 0.26 13.82 10.56
CA LEU A 231 0.46 12.51 9.93
C LEU A 231 1.92 12.32 9.49
N TRP A 232 2.50 13.34 8.87
CA TRP A 232 3.88 13.31 8.40
C TRP A 232 4.88 13.20 9.55
N THR A 233 4.74 14.02 10.58
CA THR A 233 5.61 14.01 11.76
C THR A 233 5.55 12.67 12.50
N TYR A 234 4.34 12.13 12.70
CA TYR A 234 4.19 10.82 13.32
C TYR A 234 4.89 9.71 12.52
N PHE A 235 4.67 9.67 11.20
CA PHE A 235 5.34 8.70 10.32
C PHE A 235 6.87 8.81 10.39
N GLN A 236 7.40 10.04 10.40
CA GLN A 236 8.85 10.28 10.56
C GLN A 236 9.36 9.76 11.91
N ASN A 237 8.65 10.06 13.01
CA ASN A 237 9.03 9.63 14.35
C ASN A 237 9.10 8.10 14.45
N VAL A 238 8.09 7.40 13.92
CA VAL A 238 8.06 5.93 13.87
C VAL A 238 9.28 5.37 13.14
N LEU A 239 9.56 5.88 11.93
CA LEU A 239 10.67 5.36 11.12
C LEU A 239 12.04 5.75 11.67
N ASN A 240 12.19 6.95 12.20
CA ASN A 240 13.43 7.39 12.83
C ASN A 240 13.73 6.54 14.07
N TRP A 241 12.72 6.27 14.92
CA TRP A 241 12.89 5.38 16.06
C TRP A 241 13.33 3.97 15.63
N ALA A 242 12.69 3.40 14.60
CA ALA A 242 13.06 2.09 14.08
C ALA A 242 14.51 2.05 13.57
N THR A 243 14.94 3.06 12.81
CA THR A 243 16.29 3.11 12.23
C THR A 243 17.37 3.45 13.25
N THR A 244 17.03 4.14 14.34
CA THR A 244 17.96 4.45 15.44
C THR A 244 18.21 3.23 16.32
N ASN A 245 17.18 2.44 16.59
CA ASN A 245 17.29 1.32 17.54
C ASN A 245 17.73 0.00 16.88
N PHE A 246 17.54 -0.17 15.57
CA PHE A 246 17.85 -1.42 14.89
C PHE A 246 18.83 -1.23 13.72
N ASN A 247 19.81 -2.12 13.63
CA ASN A 247 20.84 -2.04 12.60
C ASN A 247 20.29 -2.37 11.20
N MET A 248 19.92 -1.33 10.44
CA MET A 248 19.39 -1.44 9.08
C MET A 248 20.26 -2.24 8.12
N LYS A 249 21.59 -2.12 8.20
CA LYS A 249 22.50 -2.86 7.33
C LYS A 249 22.43 -4.36 7.57
N LYS A 250 22.27 -4.76 8.84
CA LYS A 250 22.29 -6.15 9.26
C LYS A 250 20.91 -6.83 9.21
N PHE A 251 19.85 -6.10 9.53
CA PHE A 251 18.51 -6.66 9.76
C PHE A 251 17.47 -6.29 8.70
N LYS A 252 17.85 -5.62 7.62
CA LYS A 252 16.95 -5.14 6.55
C LYS A 252 15.87 -6.17 6.14
N LYS A 253 16.26 -7.45 6.01
CA LYS A 253 15.34 -8.51 5.55
C LYS A 253 14.20 -8.80 6.52
N ILE A 254 14.42 -8.59 7.83
CA ILE A 254 13.43 -8.87 8.88
C ILE A 254 12.75 -7.60 9.42
N MET A 255 13.09 -6.43 8.86
CA MET A 255 12.53 -5.14 9.27
C MET A 255 11.38 -4.70 8.37
N LYS A 256 11.35 -5.17 7.12
CA LYS A 256 10.39 -4.68 6.13
C LYS A 256 8.99 -5.25 6.38
N GLY A 257 8.00 -4.35 6.49
CA GLY A 257 6.59 -4.73 6.64
C GLY A 257 6.13 -5.02 8.07
N LEU A 258 6.95 -4.74 9.08
CA LEU A 258 6.55 -4.80 10.48
C LEU A 258 5.55 -3.68 10.81
N ASP A 259 4.76 -3.89 11.86
CA ASP A 259 3.93 -2.82 12.44
C ASP A 259 4.79 -1.92 13.33
N TRP A 260 5.58 -1.07 12.68
CA TRP A 260 6.49 -0.15 13.37
C TRP A 260 5.76 0.85 14.25
N ALA A 261 4.53 1.23 13.91
CA ALA A 261 3.75 2.15 14.71
C ALA A 261 3.35 1.52 16.06
N TYR A 262 2.92 0.24 16.06
CA TYR A 262 2.65 -0.47 17.31
C TYR A 262 3.88 -0.57 18.21
N LEU A 263 5.03 -0.92 17.61
CA LEU A 263 6.28 -1.04 18.37
C LEU A 263 6.75 0.34 18.88
N TYR A 264 6.65 1.37 18.07
CA TYR A 264 6.96 2.74 18.48
C TYR A 264 6.08 3.19 19.64
N ASP A 265 4.77 3.14 19.49
CA ASP A 265 3.83 3.60 20.52
C ASP A 265 3.99 2.88 21.83
N THR A 266 4.46 1.63 21.80
CA THR A 266 4.64 0.82 23.01
C THR A 266 6.01 1.03 23.70
N TYR A 267 7.05 1.31 22.90
CA TYR A 267 8.43 1.23 23.40
C TYR A 267 9.27 2.50 23.24
N HIS A 268 8.78 3.56 22.58
CA HIS A 268 9.60 4.74 22.29
C HIS A 268 10.04 5.51 23.54
N ASP A 269 9.26 5.47 24.61
CA ASP A 269 9.59 6.11 25.89
C ASP A 269 10.50 5.25 26.81
N GLN A 270 10.81 4.02 26.38
CA GLN A 270 11.65 3.11 27.17
C GLN A 270 13.12 3.23 26.77
N THR A 271 14.00 3.17 27.76
CA THR A 271 15.44 3.07 27.50
C THR A 271 15.77 1.66 27.03
N LEU A 272 16.11 1.49 25.76
CA LEU A 272 16.47 0.21 25.16
C LEU A 272 18.00 0.03 25.18
N ASP A 273 18.48 -1.14 25.63
CA ASP A 273 19.87 -1.54 25.42
C ASP A 273 20.05 -2.01 23.95
N ILE A 274 20.41 -1.06 23.10
CA ILE A 274 20.53 -1.29 21.64
C ILE A 274 21.59 -2.36 21.36
N ALA A 275 22.67 -2.44 22.11
CA ALA A 275 23.74 -3.42 21.89
C ALA A 275 23.23 -4.83 22.19
N ALA A 276 22.62 -5.04 23.34
CA ALA A 276 22.03 -6.31 23.74
C ALA A 276 20.91 -6.77 22.79
N LEU A 277 20.02 -5.84 22.37
CA LEU A 277 18.97 -6.13 21.40
C LEU A 277 19.54 -6.61 20.05
N ASN A 278 20.53 -5.91 19.50
CA ASN A 278 21.13 -6.27 18.22
C ASN A 278 21.93 -7.59 18.30
N GLU A 279 22.53 -7.90 19.42
CA GLU A 279 23.19 -9.20 19.66
C GLU A 279 22.15 -10.32 19.72
N GLU A 280 21.08 -10.15 20.49
CA GLU A 280 19.99 -11.13 20.61
C GLU A 280 19.33 -11.38 19.26
N ILE A 281 18.95 -10.34 18.48
CA ILE A 281 18.41 -10.48 17.15
C ILE A 281 19.37 -11.31 16.27
N SER A 282 20.68 -11.02 16.33
CA SER A 282 21.68 -11.73 15.53
C SER A 282 21.79 -13.21 15.91
N ARG A 283 21.59 -13.55 17.17
CA ARG A 283 21.54 -14.92 17.66
C ARG A 283 20.28 -15.64 17.14
N LEU A 284 19.13 -14.98 17.28
CA LEU A 284 17.83 -15.54 16.84
C LEU A 284 17.72 -15.76 15.33
N MET A 285 18.32 -14.89 14.53
CA MET A 285 18.40 -15.08 13.06
C MET A 285 19.13 -16.36 12.63
N ARG A 286 19.89 -16.98 13.54
CA ARG A 286 20.62 -18.25 13.29
C ARG A 286 19.91 -19.45 13.92
N ASP A 287 18.82 -19.24 14.62
CA ASP A 287 18.07 -20.31 15.27
C ASP A 287 17.13 -20.99 14.28
N SER A 288 17.38 -22.27 14.01
CA SER A 288 16.59 -23.08 13.06
C SER A 288 15.19 -23.44 13.55
N GLU A 289 14.90 -23.23 14.85
CA GLU A 289 13.55 -23.44 15.40
C GLU A 289 12.58 -22.33 15.02
N ILE A 290 13.08 -21.15 14.61
CA ILE A 290 12.27 -20.01 14.25
C ILE A 290 11.79 -20.15 12.79
N GLN A 291 10.48 -20.33 12.60
CA GLN A 291 9.88 -20.48 11.28
C GLN A 291 9.53 -19.10 10.65
N LYS A 292 9.31 -18.07 11.47
CA LYS A 292 8.93 -16.72 11.04
C LYS A 292 9.98 -15.67 11.44
N PRO A 293 11.06 -15.49 10.66
CA PRO A 293 12.12 -14.54 10.98
C PRO A 293 11.66 -13.09 11.14
N LEU A 294 10.60 -12.66 10.43
CA LEU A 294 9.99 -11.34 10.57
C LEU A 294 9.45 -11.08 12.00
N GLY A 295 9.18 -12.13 12.76
CA GLY A 295 8.73 -12.03 14.15
C GLY A 295 9.83 -11.79 15.16
N ILE A 296 11.12 -11.85 14.78
CA ILE A 296 12.25 -11.75 15.73
C ILE A 296 12.26 -10.38 16.43
N ILE A 297 12.12 -9.27 15.68
CA ILE A 297 12.13 -7.93 16.26
C ILE A 297 10.94 -7.71 17.21
N PRO A 298 9.68 -8.00 16.80
CA PRO A 298 8.56 -7.98 17.73
C PRO A 298 8.80 -8.83 18.98
N TYR A 299 9.29 -10.08 18.83
CA TYR A 299 9.58 -10.96 19.95
C TYR A 299 10.59 -10.37 20.94
N VAL A 300 11.69 -9.83 20.45
CA VAL A 300 12.75 -9.27 21.32
C VAL A 300 12.22 -8.11 22.16
N LEU A 301 11.25 -7.36 21.66
CA LEU A 301 10.60 -6.27 22.41
C LEU A 301 9.47 -6.77 23.32
N THR A 302 8.58 -7.63 22.82
CA THR A 302 7.37 -8.06 23.54
C THR A 302 7.58 -9.26 24.45
N ARG A 303 8.58 -10.09 24.16
CA ARG A 303 8.82 -11.43 24.74
C ARG A 303 7.70 -12.44 24.43
N ASP A 304 6.85 -12.17 23.45
CA ASP A 304 5.78 -13.06 23.04
C ASP A 304 6.25 -14.02 21.93
N GLU A 305 6.35 -15.31 22.25
CA GLU A 305 6.82 -16.38 21.37
C GLU A 305 5.93 -16.61 20.15
N HIS A 306 4.65 -16.16 20.19
CA HIS A 306 3.73 -16.26 19.04
C HIS A 306 4.24 -15.52 17.79
N TYR A 307 5.07 -14.49 17.96
CA TYR A 307 5.68 -13.81 16.84
C TYR A 307 6.65 -14.68 16.04
N LEU A 308 7.27 -15.68 16.65
CA LEU A 308 8.34 -16.48 16.05
C LEU A 308 7.84 -17.66 15.22
N ASP A 309 6.58 -18.09 15.44
CA ASP A 309 6.04 -19.31 14.83
C ASP A 309 7.04 -20.46 14.95
N LEU A 310 7.29 -20.88 16.21
CA LEU A 310 8.30 -21.88 16.51
C LEU A 310 7.94 -23.22 15.88
N ARG A 311 8.97 -23.99 15.52
CA ARG A 311 8.80 -25.28 14.91
C ARG A 311 7.95 -26.20 15.80
N ALA A 312 6.86 -26.71 15.26
CA ALA A 312 6.04 -27.71 15.90
C ALA A 312 6.70 -29.12 15.80
N PHE A 313 6.40 -29.99 16.74
CA PHE A 313 6.81 -31.38 16.63
C PHE A 313 6.17 -32.05 15.42
N PRO A 314 6.95 -32.72 14.54
CA PRO A 314 6.41 -33.50 13.45
C PRO A 314 5.58 -34.69 13.98
N ASP A 315 4.66 -35.20 13.14
CA ASP A 315 3.73 -36.23 13.57
C ASP A 315 4.41 -37.58 13.93
N ASP A 316 5.53 -37.90 13.31
CA ASP A 316 6.33 -39.09 13.66
C ASP A 316 6.89 -39.02 15.09
N ILE A 317 7.39 -37.85 15.50
CA ILE A 317 7.84 -37.62 16.89
C ILE A 317 6.65 -37.66 17.84
N LYS A 318 5.54 -37.00 17.51
CA LYS A 318 4.34 -37.01 18.35
C LYS A 318 3.81 -38.41 18.56
N LEU A 319 3.74 -39.22 17.48
CA LEU A 319 3.28 -40.58 17.54
C LEU A 319 4.20 -41.48 18.42
N ALA A 320 5.51 -41.38 18.21
CA ALA A 320 6.48 -42.09 19.03
C ALA A 320 6.38 -41.76 20.52
N VAL A 321 6.16 -40.49 20.86
CA VAL A 321 5.99 -40.09 22.24
C VAL A 321 4.63 -40.47 22.81
N TRP A 322 3.56 -40.44 22.04
CA TRP A 322 2.23 -40.87 22.43
C TRP A 322 2.23 -42.36 22.80
N GLU A 323 2.88 -43.20 21.95
CA GLU A 323 3.08 -44.62 22.22
C GLU A 323 3.91 -44.87 23.50
N LYS A 324 5.03 -44.13 23.68
CA LYS A 324 5.86 -44.18 24.87
C LYS A 324 5.11 -43.81 26.15
N GLN A 325 4.17 -42.86 26.04
CA GLN A 325 3.33 -42.44 27.15
C GLN A 325 2.12 -43.38 27.39
N HIS A 326 2.03 -44.47 26.65
CA HIS A 326 0.91 -45.41 26.75
C HIS A 326 -0.44 -44.71 26.54
N HIS A 327 -0.49 -43.76 25.58
CA HIS A 327 -1.68 -42.98 25.24
C HIS A 327 -2.19 -42.00 26.31
N VAL A 328 -1.39 -41.75 27.34
CA VAL A 328 -1.77 -41.02 28.55
C VAL A 328 -1.20 -39.60 28.49
N CYS A 329 -2.01 -38.60 28.86
CA CYS A 329 -1.58 -37.21 29.01
C CYS A 329 -0.54 -37.07 30.14
N ALA A 330 0.60 -36.46 29.87
CA ALA A 330 1.69 -36.30 30.85
C ALA A 330 1.31 -35.46 32.09
N ILE A 331 0.22 -34.68 32.06
CA ILE A 331 -0.20 -33.82 33.17
C ILE A 331 -1.38 -34.41 33.94
N CYS A 332 -2.48 -34.77 33.26
CA CYS A 332 -3.68 -35.25 33.96
C CYS A 332 -3.76 -36.78 34.11
N HIS A 333 -2.83 -37.50 33.47
CA HIS A 333 -2.72 -38.95 33.52
C HIS A 333 -3.98 -39.72 33.06
N LYS A 334 -4.80 -39.07 32.17
CA LYS A 334 -5.93 -39.71 31.53
C LYS A 334 -5.54 -40.15 30.10
N GLU A 335 -6.17 -41.26 29.64
CA GLU A 335 -5.97 -41.77 28.32
C GLU A 335 -6.74 -41.00 27.29
N PHE A 336 -6.14 -40.75 26.11
CA PHE A 336 -6.72 -39.99 24.98
C PHE A 336 -6.27 -40.61 23.64
N ALA A 337 -7.10 -40.46 22.61
CA ALA A 337 -6.71 -40.77 21.26
C ALA A 337 -5.63 -39.76 20.77
N PHE A 338 -4.84 -40.17 19.77
CA PHE A 338 -3.75 -39.34 19.23
C PHE A 338 -4.23 -37.95 18.76
N GLU A 339 -5.40 -37.91 18.11
CA GLU A 339 -6.02 -36.69 17.59
C GLU A 339 -6.53 -35.73 18.68
N GLU A 340 -6.67 -36.20 19.90
CA GLU A 340 -7.09 -35.40 21.06
C GLU A 340 -5.92 -34.83 21.84
N MET A 341 -4.69 -35.19 21.45
CA MET A 341 -3.48 -34.76 22.12
C MET A 341 -2.61 -33.88 21.22
N GLU A 342 -1.81 -33.05 21.85
CA GLU A 342 -0.91 -32.12 21.20
C GLU A 342 0.51 -32.31 21.74
N GLY A 343 1.49 -32.28 20.83
CA GLY A 343 2.91 -32.32 21.21
C GLY A 343 3.34 -30.98 21.81
N ASP A 344 3.91 -31.02 23.00
CA ASP A 344 4.36 -29.85 23.74
C ASP A 344 5.79 -30.03 24.23
N HIS A 345 6.52 -28.93 24.39
CA HIS A 345 7.90 -28.96 24.87
C HIS A 345 7.95 -29.16 26.38
N VAL A 346 8.67 -30.20 26.84
CA VAL A 346 8.97 -30.39 28.29
C VAL A 346 9.77 -29.20 28.80
N THR A 347 10.87 -28.87 28.14
CA THR A 347 11.64 -27.65 28.35
C THR A 347 11.26 -26.64 27.28
N PRO A 348 10.65 -25.49 27.62
CA PRO A 348 10.26 -24.47 26.64
C PRO A 348 11.45 -23.95 25.82
N TRP A 349 11.18 -23.53 24.57
CA TRP A 349 12.20 -23.01 23.68
C TRP A 349 13.03 -21.85 24.31
N ARG A 350 12.39 -20.92 25.00
CA ARG A 350 13.06 -19.81 25.71
C ARG A 350 14.08 -20.29 26.78
N LYS A 351 13.92 -21.52 27.30
CA LYS A 351 14.87 -22.20 28.21
C LYS A 351 15.80 -23.13 27.44
N ARG A 352 15.98 -22.90 26.10
CA ARG A 352 16.84 -23.68 25.20
C ARG A 352 16.31 -25.10 24.88
N GLY A 353 15.04 -25.37 25.13
CA GLY A 353 14.39 -26.59 24.65
C GLY A 353 14.38 -26.65 23.11
N ARG A 354 14.64 -27.82 22.56
CA ARG A 354 14.64 -28.07 21.10
C ARG A 354 13.47 -28.95 20.71
N THR A 355 13.04 -28.84 19.44
CA THR A 355 11.99 -29.68 18.88
C THR A 355 12.55 -31.05 18.47
N ILE A 356 12.87 -31.86 19.48
CA ILE A 356 13.39 -33.23 19.38
C ILE A 356 12.58 -34.15 20.28
N GLU A 357 12.57 -35.46 19.97
CA GLU A 357 11.78 -36.47 20.67
C GLU A 357 11.97 -36.44 22.17
N SER A 358 13.22 -36.35 22.65
CA SER A 358 13.54 -36.32 24.10
C SER A 358 13.00 -35.12 24.87
N ASN A 359 12.57 -34.08 24.16
CA ASN A 359 11.96 -32.88 24.72
C ASN A 359 10.47 -32.74 24.37
N CYS A 360 9.87 -33.76 23.76
CA CYS A 360 8.45 -33.81 23.44
C CYS A 360 7.68 -34.52 24.57
N GLN A 361 6.53 -33.99 24.91
CA GLN A 361 5.50 -34.66 25.72
C GLN A 361 4.14 -34.52 25.03
N MET A 362 3.30 -35.52 25.13
CA MET A 362 1.93 -35.47 24.62
C MET A 362 0.98 -35.03 25.72
N LEU A 363 0.22 -33.96 25.48
CA LEU A 363 -0.76 -33.40 26.43
C LEU A 363 -2.15 -33.39 25.77
N CYS A 364 -3.21 -33.64 26.54
CA CYS A 364 -4.54 -33.36 26.06
C CYS A 364 -4.73 -31.85 25.87
N ARG A 365 -5.60 -31.44 24.95
CA ARG A 365 -5.82 -30.04 24.58
C ARG A 365 -6.09 -29.14 25.77
N GLU A 366 -6.83 -29.62 26.79
CA GLU A 366 -7.12 -28.85 27.98
C GLU A 366 -5.85 -28.61 28.85
N CYS A 367 -5.03 -29.65 29.09
CA CYS A 367 -3.80 -29.53 29.83
C CYS A 367 -2.78 -28.65 29.09
N ASN A 368 -2.70 -28.76 27.78
CA ASN A 368 -1.82 -27.95 26.96
C ASN A 368 -2.21 -26.45 27.03
N ARG A 369 -3.50 -26.10 26.90
CA ARG A 369 -3.99 -24.71 27.08
C ARG A 369 -3.70 -24.16 28.49
N ARG A 370 -3.86 -25.00 29.57
CA ARG A 370 -3.58 -24.55 30.93
C ARG A 370 -2.08 -24.37 31.21
N LYS A 371 -1.25 -25.17 30.59
CA LYS A 371 0.19 -25.05 30.70
C LYS A 371 0.67 -23.75 30.11
N GLY A 372 0.13 -23.37 28.92
CA GLY A 372 0.56 -22.19 28.17
C GLY A 372 2.07 -22.22 27.94
N SER A 373 2.65 -21.04 27.71
CA SER A 373 4.09 -20.85 27.50
C SER A 373 4.86 -20.61 28.81
N ARG A 374 4.45 -21.22 29.96
CA ARG A 374 5.09 -21.06 31.28
C ARG A 374 6.48 -21.66 31.35
#